data_81027309cb8238d52400c48c70adafaa
#
_entry.id   81027309cb8238d52400c48c70adafaa
#
_cell.length_a   1.000
_cell.length_b   1.000
_cell.length_c   1.000
_cell.angle_alpha   90.00
_cell.angle_beta   90.00
_cell.angle_gamma   90.00
#
_symmetry.space_group_name_H-M   'P 1'
#
loop_
_entity.id
_entity.type
_entity.pdbx_description
1 polymer ?
#
loop_
_entity_poly.entity_id
_entity_poly.type
_entity_poly.pdbx_seq_one_letter_code
_entity_poly.pdbx_strand_id
1 'polypeptide(L)'
;MELPQIQCGRCDTPGCNQYAEAIVNGAPHDRCVPGGQETLNALNKLLGSNLPNVNLDYGPTINAQKVRIIEEECIGCKKCITACPVDAIMGATNLMHSVIDDICTGCELCIEPCPVDCIEIVEVAKSDIAEPRKVSQLFYDLKESLDIKNKIVISFLGTHGLAHA
;
A
#
# COMPACT_ATOMS: atom_id res chain seq x y z
N MET A 1 -3.32 -10.64 10.63
CA MET A 1 -3.89 -10.45 9.27
C MET A 1 -3.02 -11.25 8.31
N GLU A 2 -3.61 -12.18 7.56
CA GLU A 2 -2.85 -13.16 6.75
C GLU A 2 -2.50 -12.65 5.34
N LEU A 3 -3.19 -11.61 4.85
CA LEU A 3 -2.90 -11.00 3.56
C LEU A 3 -1.65 -10.11 3.63
N PRO A 4 -0.82 -10.06 2.57
CA PRO A 4 0.52 -9.43 2.59
C PRO A 4 0.51 -7.90 2.63
N GLN A 5 -0.65 -7.26 2.54
CA GLN A 5 -0.83 -5.79 2.57
C GLN A 5 -0.08 -4.99 1.48
N ILE A 6 0.19 -5.62 0.35
CA ILE A 6 0.87 -4.99 -0.80
C ILE A 6 -0.03 -3.96 -1.49
N GLN A 7 -1.35 -4.09 -1.35
CA GLN A 7 -2.37 -3.19 -1.92
C GLN A 7 -2.34 -3.12 -3.46
N CYS A 8 -1.94 -4.19 -4.14
CA CYS A 8 -1.69 -4.22 -5.60
C CYS A 8 -2.95 -4.29 -6.47
N GLY A 9 -4.12 -4.60 -5.90
CA GLY A 9 -5.38 -4.70 -6.65
C GLY A 9 -5.53 -5.92 -7.57
N ARG A 10 -4.55 -6.80 -7.69
CA ARG A 10 -4.54 -7.92 -8.65
C ARG A 10 -5.64 -8.96 -8.41
N CYS A 11 -6.19 -9.06 -7.20
CA CYS A 11 -7.27 -10.00 -6.85
C CYS A 11 -8.69 -9.52 -7.20
N ASP A 12 -8.83 -8.58 -8.13
CA ASP A 12 -10.08 -7.89 -8.52
C ASP A 12 -10.71 -7.06 -7.40
N THR A 13 -9.92 -6.69 -6.39
CA THR A 13 -10.37 -5.78 -5.33
C THR A 13 -9.39 -4.62 -5.17
N PRO A 14 -9.83 -3.43 -4.77
CA PRO A 14 -8.95 -2.25 -4.68
C PRO A 14 -7.81 -2.39 -3.69
N GLY A 15 -7.92 -3.30 -2.72
CA GLY A 15 -6.90 -3.50 -1.71
C GLY A 15 -7.14 -4.75 -0.87
N CYS A 16 -6.20 -5.05 0.02
CA CYS A 16 -6.23 -6.28 0.82
C CYS A 16 -7.40 -6.36 1.80
N ASN A 17 -7.88 -5.22 2.34
CA ASN A 17 -9.04 -5.21 3.22
C ASN A 17 -10.31 -5.61 2.46
N GLN A 18 -10.54 -5.03 1.28
CA GLN A 18 -11.69 -5.35 0.43
C GLN A 18 -11.65 -6.81 -0.03
N TYR A 19 -10.44 -7.35 -0.27
CA TYR A 19 -10.30 -8.78 -0.57
C TYR A 19 -10.66 -9.64 0.64
N ALA A 20 -10.23 -9.29 1.84
CA ALA A 20 -10.63 -9.99 3.06
C ALA A 20 -12.16 -9.98 3.25
N GLU A 21 -12.82 -8.85 3.02
CA GLU A 21 -14.28 -8.73 3.06
C GLU A 21 -14.93 -9.62 1.98
N ALA A 22 -14.39 -9.63 0.77
CA ALA A 22 -14.88 -10.48 -0.32
C ALA A 22 -14.79 -11.97 0.05
N ILE A 23 -13.69 -12.41 0.67
CA ILE A 23 -13.52 -13.78 1.15
C ILE A 23 -14.57 -14.13 2.20
N VAL A 24 -14.83 -13.25 3.16
CA VAL A 24 -15.89 -13.45 4.17
C VAL A 24 -17.26 -13.59 3.50
N ASN A 25 -17.49 -12.88 2.39
CA ASN A 25 -18.73 -12.95 1.61
C ASN A 25 -18.76 -14.10 0.59
N GLY A 26 -17.78 -15.03 0.63
CA GLY A 26 -17.76 -16.25 -0.17
C GLY A 26 -16.91 -16.18 -1.45
N ALA A 27 -16.11 -15.15 -1.66
CA ALA A 27 -15.16 -15.13 -2.77
C ALA A 27 -14.03 -16.17 -2.54
N PRO A 28 -13.49 -16.77 -3.61
CA PRO A 28 -12.35 -17.66 -3.51
C PRO A 28 -11.13 -16.95 -2.89
N HIS A 29 -10.42 -17.64 -1.98
CA HIS A 29 -9.28 -17.08 -1.25
C HIS A 29 -7.91 -17.44 -1.88
N ASP A 30 -7.90 -17.92 -3.10
CA ASP A 30 -6.72 -18.31 -3.88
C ASP A 30 -6.18 -17.21 -4.83
N ARG A 31 -6.76 -16.00 -4.82
CA ARG A 31 -6.46 -14.93 -5.77
C ARG A 31 -5.25 -14.06 -5.41
N CYS A 32 -4.69 -14.24 -4.21
CA CYS A 32 -3.57 -13.41 -3.76
C CYS A 32 -2.24 -13.91 -4.31
N VAL A 33 -1.92 -13.55 -5.57
CA VAL A 33 -0.68 -13.96 -6.23
C VAL A 33 0.58 -13.41 -5.56
N PRO A 34 0.65 -12.12 -5.16
CA PRO A 34 1.82 -11.60 -4.45
C PRO A 34 2.07 -12.25 -3.08
N GLY A 35 1.00 -12.71 -2.43
CA GLY A 35 1.11 -13.45 -1.17
C GLY A 35 1.56 -14.91 -1.35
N GLY A 36 1.40 -15.43 -2.56
CA GLY A 36 1.85 -16.77 -2.94
C GLY A 36 1.22 -17.90 -2.13
N GLN A 37 1.86 -19.06 -2.22
CA GLN A 37 1.39 -20.28 -1.54
C GLN A 37 1.39 -20.17 -0.01
N GLU A 38 2.29 -19.35 0.55
CA GLU A 38 2.37 -19.11 1.99
C GLU A 38 1.08 -18.46 2.51
N THR A 39 0.61 -17.41 1.84
CA THR A 39 -0.65 -16.73 2.17
C THR A 39 -1.85 -17.65 1.97
N LEU A 40 -1.88 -18.42 0.86
CA LEU A 40 -2.96 -19.38 0.62
C LEU A 40 -3.04 -20.44 1.73
N ASN A 41 -1.91 -20.99 2.15
CA ASN A 41 -1.87 -21.98 3.23
C ASN A 41 -2.35 -21.40 4.57
N ALA A 42 -1.98 -20.14 4.86
CA ALA A 42 -2.45 -19.44 6.06
C ALA A 42 -3.98 -19.20 6.02
N LEU A 43 -4.51 -18.80 4.86
CA LEU A 43 -5.96 -18.64 4.66
C LEU A 43 -6.70 -19.97 4.72
N ASN A 44 -6.18 -21.04 4.12
CA ASN A 44 -6.73 -22.38 4.22
C ASN A 44 -6.89 -22.80 5.69
N LYS A 45 -5.84 -22.62 6.49
CA LYS A 45 -5.86 -22.92 7.92
C LYS A 45 -6.88 -22.09 8.68
N LEU A 46 -6.99 -20.80 8.37
CA LEU A 46 -7.93 -19.89 9.02
C LEU A 46 -9.38 -20.22 8.70
N LEU A 47 -9.66 -20.58 7.44
CA LEU A 47 -11.02 -20.83 6.93
C LEU A 47 -11.46 -22.30 7.05
N GLY A 48 -10.57 -23.20 7.47
CA GLY A 48 -10.85 -24.63 7.51
C GLY A 48 -11.05 -25.23 6.11
N SER A 49 -10.39 -24.69 5.11
CA SER A 49 -10.47 -25.09 3.69
C SER A 49 -9.16 -25.69 3.19
N ASN A 50 -9.15 -26.21 1.97
CA ASN A 50 -7.95 -26.83 1.40
C ASN A 50 -7.87 -26.58 -0.11
N LEU A 51 -7.69 -25.33 -0.53
CA LEU A 51 -7.36 -24.99 -1.92
C LEU A 51 -5.89 -25.32 -2.19
N PRO A 52 -5.57 -26.05 -3.27
CA PRO A 52 -4.22 -26.61 -3.45
C PRO A 52 -3.20 -25.56 -3.91
N ASN A 53 -3.60 -24.64 -4.80
CA ASN A 53 -2.69 -23.70 -5.46
C ASN A 53 -3.31 -22.31 -5.54
N VAL A 54 -2.43 -21.31 -5.60
CA VAL A 54 -2.80 -19.93 -5.95
C VAL A 54 -3.29 -19.90 -7.39
N ASN A 55 -4.33 -19.15 -7.66
CA ASN A 55 -4.88 -18.98 -9.00
C ASN A 55 -4.04 -17.99 -9.81
N LEU A 56 -3.30 -18.49 -10.80
CA LEU A 56 -2.40 -17.69 -11.65
C LEU A 56 -3.13 -16.89 -12.72
N ASP A 57 -4.46 -16.99 -12.86
CA ASP A 57 -5.25 -16.10 -13.72
C ASP A 57 -5.16 -14.63 -13.24
N TYR A 58 -4.83 -14.43 -11.98
CA TYR A 58 -4.62 -13.11 -11.35
C TYR A 58 -3.18 -12.56 -11.49
N GLY A 59 -2.35 -13.23 -12.30
CA GLY A 59 -1.00 -12.82 -12.66
C GLY A 59 0.08 -13.80 -12.22
N PRO A 60 1.33 -13.55 -12.56
CA PRO A 60 2.46 -14.38 -12.15
C PRO A 60 2.81 -14.18 -10.66
N THR A 61 3.46 -15.18 -10.08
CA THR A 61 4.08 -15.04 -8.77
C THR A 61 5.17 -13.95 -8.84
N ILE A 62 5.18 -13.04 -7.88
CA ILE A 62 6.10 -11.92 -7.82
C ILE A 62 7.13 -12.18 -6.72
N ASN A 63 8.42 -11.99 -7.05
CA ASN A 63 9.48 -11.95 -6.06
C ASN A 63 9.37 -10.69 -5.19
N ALA A 64 10.07 -10.71 -4.06
CA ALA A 64 10.21 -9.53 -3.24
C ALA A 64 10.89 -8.41 -4.02
N GLN A 65 10.22 -7.27 -4.18
CA GLN A 65 10.68 -6.17 -5.02
C GLN A 65 10.23 -4.81 -4.49
N LYS A 66 10.95 -3.77 -4.92
CA LYS A 66 10.58 -2.36 -4.74
C LYS A 66 10.65 -1.65 -6.09
N VAL A 67 10.29 -0.39 -6.13
CA VAL A 67 10.51 0.45 -7.30
C VAL A 67 11.50 1.54 -6.98
N ARG A 68 12.26 1.96 -7.99
CA ARG A 68 13.17 3.10 -7.95
C ARG A 68 12.81 4.08 -9.06
N ILE A 69 12.85 5.37 -8.77
CA ILE A 69 12.67 6.43 -9.77
C ILE A 69 14.05 6.90 -10.21
N ILE A 70 14.27 6.95 -11.53
CA ILE A 70 15.45 7.56 -12.13
C ILE A 70 15.21 9.08 -12.09
N GLU A 71 15.79 9.74 -11.10
CA GLU A 71 15.49 11.14 -10.78
C GLU A 71 15.83 12.10 -11.91
N GLU A 72 16.90 11.81 -12.67
CA GLU A 72 17.35 12.61 -13.83
C GLU A 72 16.34 12.60 -14.99
N GLU A 73 15.54 11.54 -15.11
CA GLU A 73 14.52 11.38 -16.13
C GLU A 73 13.12 11.85 -15.66
N CYS A 74 12.98 12.08 -14.37
CA CYS A 74 11.70 12.42 -13.77
C CYS A 74 11.27 13.87 -14.08
N ILE A 75 10.14 14.05 -14.74
CA ILE A 75 9.57 15.35 -15.12
C ILE A 75 8.67 16.00 -14.05
N GLY A 76 8.48 15.37 -12.90
CA GLY A 76 7.66 15.91 -11.82
C GLY A 76 6.16 15.96 -12.09
N CYS A 77 5.59 14.99 -12.85
CA CYS A 77 4.19 15.00 -13.27
C CYS A 77 3.19 14.55 -12.19
N LYS A 78 3.63 14.02 -11.06
CA LYS A 78 2.86 13.52 -9.90
C LYS A 78 1.94 12.32 -10.14
N LYS A 79 1.90 11.74 -11.33
CA LYS A 79 1.02 10.61 -11.62
C LYS A 79 1.34 9.39 -10.74
N CYS A 80 2.62 9.10 -10.51
CA CYS A 80 3.08 8.03 -9.62
C CYS A 80 2.67 8.26 -8.15
N ILE A 81 2.68 9.50 -7.67
CA ILE A 81 2.22 9.85 -6.32
C ILE A 81 0.73 9.52 -6.18
N THR A 82 -0.09 9.96 -7.15
CA THR A 82 -1.54 9.70 -7.14
C THR A 82 -1.87 8.20 -7.22
N ALA A 83 -1.04 7.42 -7.91
CA ALA A 83 -1.24 5.98 -8.08
C ALA A 83 -0.74 5.15 -6.87
N CYS A 84 0.07 5.73 -5.98
CA CYS A 84 0.66 4.98 -4.87
C CYS A 84 -0.37 4.75 -3.74
N PRO A 85 -0.75 3.50 -3.44
CA PRO A 85 -1.76 3.20 -2.42
C PRO A 85 -1.23 3.30 -0.98
N VAL A 86 0.08 3.48 -0.80
CA VAL A 86 0.77 3.50 0.50
C VAL A 86 1.56 4.80 0.72
N ASP A 87 1.37 5.80 -0.14
CA ASP A 87 2.05 7.10 -0.07
C ASP A 87 3.58 7.01 0.02
N ALA A 88 4.18 6.00 -0.63
CA ALA A 88 5.62 5.76 -0.63
C ALA A 88 6.40 6.68 -1.58
N ILE A 89 5.77 7.60 -2.30
CA ILE A 89 6.43 8.47 -3.27
C ILE A 89 6.28 9.92 -2.85
N MET A 90 7.41 10.60 -2.69
CA MET A 90 7.46 12.01 -2.36
C MET A 90 7.95 12.85 -3.54
N GLY A 91 7.52 14.10 -3.59
CA GLY A 91 7.89 15.04 -4.64
C GLY A 91 6.84 16.14 -4.83
N ALA A 92 7.06 17.01 -5.79
CA ALA A 92 6.15 18.10 -6.11
C ALA A 92 6.04 18.33 -7.62
N THR A 93 5.09 19.16 -8.04
CA THR A 93 4.91 19.51 -9.46
C THR A 93 6.18 20.12 -10.03
N ASN A 94 6.66 19.61 -11.17
CA ASN A 94 7.88 20.02 -11.86
C ASN A 94 9.17 19.84 -11.04
N LEU A 95 9.13 19.04 -9.98
CA LEU A 95 10.31 18.61 -9.23
C LEU A 95 10.40 17.07 -9.32
N MET A 96 11.60 16.54 -9.32
CA MET A 96 11.82 15.10 -9.31
C MET A 96 11.09 14.43 -8.15
N HIS A 97 10.69 13.19 -8.35
CA HIS A 97 10.09 12.36 -7.32
C HIS A 97 11.09 11.34 -6.81
N SER A 98 10.94 10.94 -5.56
CA SER A 98 11.77 9.92 -4.91
C SER A 98 10.89 8.91 -4.18
N VAL A 99 11.35 7.67 -4.11
CA VAL A 99 10.64 6.60 -3.38
C VAL A 99 11.14 6.53 -1.95
N ILE A 100 10.24 6.38 -1.00
CA ILE A 100 10.56 6.07 0.38
C ILE A 100 10.64 4.55 0.51
N ASP A 101 11.84 4.01 0.50
CA ASP A 101 12.12 2.57 0.46
C ASP A 101 11.43 1.79 1.59
N ASP A 102 11.39 2.36 2.79
CA ASP A 102 10.79 1.72 3.96
C ASP A 102 9.27 1.62 3.90
N ILE A 103 8.63 2.34 2.97
CA ILE A 103 7.17 2.34 2.80
C ILE A 103 6.77 1.58 1.54
N CYS A 104 7.64 1.52 0.53
CA CYS A 104 7.35 0.90 -0.75
C CYS A 104 7.05 -0.60 -0.59
N THR A 105 5.89 -1.03 -1.08
CA THR A 105 5.44 -2.42 -1.06
C THR A 105 5.70 -3.19 -2.34
N GLY A 106 6.26 -2.54 -3.39
CA GLY A 106 6.52 -3.15 -4.69
C GLY A 106 5.27 -3.51 -5.49
N CYS A 107 4.16 -2.79 -5.28
CA CYS A 107 2.88 -3.07 -5.95
C CYS A 107 2.83 -2.75 -7.44
N GLU A 108 3.83 -2.05 -7.99
CA GLU A 108 3.99 -1.64 -9.41
C GLU A 108 2.96 -0.64 -9.94
N LEU A 109 1.95 -0.22 -9.18
CA LEU A 109 0.88 0.66 -9.65
C LEU A 109 1.36 2.05 -10.12
N CYS A 110 2.57 2.46 -9.75
CA CYS A 110 3.17 3.72 -10.17
C CYS A 110 3.86 3.64 -11.54
N ILE A 111 4.12 2.45 -12.10
CA ILE A 111 4.88 2.25 -13.34
C ILE A 111 4.03 2.66 -14.55
N GLU A 112 2.85 2.05 -14.73
CA GLU A 112 1.99 2.29 -15.89
C GLU A 112 1.65 3.77 -16.11
N PRO A 113 1.29 4.59 -15.09
CA PRO A 113 0.97 5.99 -15.30
C PRO A 113 2.16 6.89 -15.57
N CYS A 114 3.40 6.40 -15.49
CA CYS A 114 4.59 7.20 -15.74
C CYS A 114 4.75 7.49 -17.26
N PRO A 115 4.69 8.78 -17.68
CA PRO A 115 4.71 9.09 -19.12
C PRO A 115 6.10 9.07 -19.74
N VAL A 116 7.15 8.94 -18.93
CA VAL A 116 8.56 8.93 -19.34
C VAL A 116 9.30 7.65 -18.94
N ASP A 117 8.57 6.66 -18.44
CA ASP A 117 9.08 5.32 -18.07
C ASP A 117 10.32 5.35 -17.15
N CYS A 118 10.44 6.38 -16.30
CA CYS A 118 11.57 6.55 -15.40
C CYS A 118 11.48 5.76 -14.09
N ILE A 119 10.60 4.74 -14.01
CA ILE A 119 10.40 3.92 -12.82
C ILE A 119 10.80 2.48 -13.14
N GLU A 120 11.78 1.98 -12.42
CA GLU A 120 12.29 0.62 -12.59
C GLU A 120 12.00 -0.27 -11.37
N ILE A 121 11.88 -1.57 -11.61
CA ILE A 121 11.71 -2.59 -10.58
C ILE A 121 13.10 -3.00 -10.09
N VAL A 122 13.27 -3.05 -8.77
CA VAL A 122 14.48 -3.52 -8.11
C VAL A 122 14.13 -4.73 -7.26
N GLU A 123 14.73 -5.87 -7.56
CA GLU A 123 14.61 -7.05 -6.71
C GLU A 123 15.32 -6.80 -5.37
N VAL A 124 14.68 -7.19 -4.28
CA VAL A 124 15.20 -7.04 -2.92
C VAL A 124 15.06 -8.34 -2.15
N ALA A 125 15.79 -8.49 -1.06
CA ALA A 125 15.57 -9.61 -0.18
C ALA A 125 14.18 -9.48 0.51
N LYS A 126 13.51 -10.59 0.77
CA LYS A 126 12.20 -10.60 1.45
C LYS A 126 12.24 -9.89 2.81
N SER A 127 13.42 -9.89 3.47
CA SER A 127 13.70 -9.16 4.71
C SER A 127 13.66 -7.63 4.58
N ASP A 128 13.89 -7.12 3.37
CA ASP A 128 14.02 -5.68 3.12
C ASP A 128 12.69 -5.04 2.69
N ILE A 129 11.66 -5.86 2.50
CA ILE A 129 10.30 -5.35 2.35
C ILE A 129 9.81 -4.95 3.74
N ALA A 130 9.41 -3.69 3.87
CA ALA A 130 8.79 -3.19 5.09
C ALA A 130 7.65 -4.12 5.50
N GLU A 131 7.63 -4.55 6.76
CA GLU A 131 6.47 -5.27 7.27
C GLU A 131 5.26 -4.32 7.24
N PRO A 132 4.28 -4.54 6.37
CA PRO A 132 3.15 -3.62 6.18
C PRO A 132 2.38 -3.34 7.47
N ARG A 133 2.48 -4.24 8.45
CA ARG A 133 1.89 -4.07 9.79
C ARG A 133 2.53 -2.95 10.59
N LYS A 134 3.85 -2.76 10.48
CA LYS A 134 4.55 -1.68 11.20
C LYS A 134 4.24 -0.33 10.58
N VAL A 135 4.17 -0.27 9.26
CA VAL A 135 3.85 0.97 8.53
C VAL A 135 2.39 1.36 8.75
N SER A 136 1.45 0.42 8.64
CA SER A 136 0.03 0.70 8.90
C SER A 136 -0.22 1.10 10.35
N GLN A 137 0.41 0.43 11.32
CA GLN A 137 0.29 0.77 12.73
C GLN A 137 0.85 2.16 13.01
N LEU A 138 2.05 2.46 12.49
CA LEU A 138 2.65 3.80 12.63
C LEU A 138 1.77 4.89 12.01
N PHE A 139 1.12 4.60 10.88
CA PHE A 139 0.20 5.53 10.22
C PHE A 139 -1.07 5.75 11.05
N TYR A 140 -1.64 4.70 11.63
CA TYR A 140 -2.77 4.81 12.55
C TYR A 140 -2.40 5.59 13.80
N ASP A 141 -1.25 5.32 14.41
CA ASP A 141 -0.75 6.00 15.60
C ASP A 141 -0.49 7.49 15.31
N LEU A 142 0.06 7.81 14.14
CA LEU A 142 0.26 9.19 13.67
C LEU A 142 -1.08 9.90 13.41
N LYS A 143 -2.05 9.21 12.78
CA LYS A 143 -3.38 9.75 12.51
C LYS A 143 -4.13 10.03 13.82
N GLU A 144 -4.09 9.09 14.75
CA GLU A 144 -4.69 9.25 16.08
C GLU A 144 -4.05 10.42 16.85
N SER A 145 -2.72 10.56 16.80
CA SER A 145 -1.99 11.70 17.36
C SER A 145 -2.37 13.03 16.71
N LEU A 146 -2.59 13.05 15.39
CA LEU A 146 -3.02 14.23 14.64
C LEU A 146 -4.48 14.60 14.98
N ASP A 147 -5.36 13.62 15.08
CA ASP A 147 -6.75 13.83 15.47
C ASP A 147 -6.88 14.34 16.91
N ILE A 148 -6.04 13.85 17.82
CA ILE A 148 -5.95 14.37 19.20
C ILE A 148 -5.46 15.82 19.18
N LYS A 149 -4.41 16.15 18.42
CA LYS A 149 -3.91 17.53 18.29
C LYS A 149 -4.97 18.47 17.69
N ASN A 150 -5.67 18.02 16.64
CA ASN A 150 -6.74 18.80 16.04
C ASN A 150 -7.91 19.03 17.00
N LYS A 151 -8.30 18.03 17.81
CA LYS A 151 -9.32 18.19 18.86
C LYS A 151 -8.88 19.17 19.94
N ILE A 152 -7.60 19.17 20.32
CA ILE A 152 -7.04 20.12 21.29
C ILE A 152 -7.04 21.53 20.69
N VAL A 153 -6.65 21.70 19.43
CA VAL A 153 -6.66 23.02 18.76
C VAL A 153 -8.08 23.55 18.61
N ILE A 154 -9.05 22.72 18.24
CA ILE A 154 -10.45 23.11 18.12
C ILE A 154 -11.02 23.50 19.48
N SER A 155 -10.71 22.77 20.56
CA SER A 155 -11.14 23.12 21.92
C SER A 155 -10.51 24.44 22.40
N PHE A 156 -9.27 24.72 22.03
CA PHE A 156 -8.59 25.98 22.37
C PHE A 156 -9.17 27.18 21.62
N LEU A 157 -9.50 27.00 20.33
CA LEU A 157 -10.13 28.06 19.51
C LEU A 157 -11.59 28.29 19.89
N GLY A 158 -12.30 27.27 20.36
CA GLY A 158 -13.68 27.38 20.81
C GLY A 158 -13.87 28.10 22.17
N THR A 159 -12.82 28.19 22.98
CA THR A 159 -12.88 28.86 24.30
C THR A 159 -12.45 30.33 24.27
N HIS A 160 -11.83 30.81 23.18
CA HIS A 160 -11.39 32.19 23.05
C HIS A 160 -12.15 33.03 21.98
N GLY A 161 -13.19 32.45 21.38
CA GLY A 161 -13.91 33.05 20.26
C GLY A 161 -15.19 33.84 20.57
N LEU A 162 -15.56 34.08 21.84
CA LEU A 162 -16.77 34.82 22.19
C LEU A 162 -16.56 35.74 23.40
N ALA A 163 -15.75 36.76 23.22
CA ALA A 163 -15.76 37.91 24.13
C ALA A 163 -15.35 39.14 23.35
N HIS A 164 -16.19 39.61 22.43
CA HIS A 164 -16.25 41.02 21.96
C HIS A 164 -17.50 41.18 21.09
N ALA A 165 -18.60 41.58 21.74
CA ALA A 165 -19.62 42.44 21.22
C ALA A 165 -20.31 43.12 22.40
#